data_379bf3e64f92c040678096703bea25d6
#
_entry.id   379bf3e64f92c040678096703bea25d6
#
_cell.length_a   1.000
_cell.length_b   1.000
_cell.length_c   1.000
_cell.angle_alpha   90.00
_cell.angle_beta   90.00
_cell.angle_gamma   90.00
#
_symmetry.space_group_name_H-M   'P 1'
#
loop_
_entity.id
_entity.type
_entity.pdbx_description
1 polymer ?
#
loop_
_entity_poly.entity_id
_entity_poly.type
_entity_poly.pdbx_seq_one_letter_code
_entity_poly.pdbx_strand_id
1 'polypeptide(L)'
;LPLWLPTALYYCSVYRVRRNPGYQNTYLLLSAATVQCTAGTDENQIRYGWNYAQLLANGPSREALVPTPLYRAMEQGTLCRLEELTRMGSDVQDTLITVLSEKMLPIPELNDTVYAQRGFNIIATANNRDKGVNELSSALKRRFNVVVLPLPDDMNEEVSIISRRVAEMGESLDLPVPANANAEIERVVTIFRELRGGETLDGKVTLKTPSGNLSTAEAIAVMVGGLSQANWFGDDKFSAEDISSNLVGAIVKDPVQDKIVLEEYLETVLKKRRDFSSYYQTMNEVL
;
A
#
# COMPACT_ATOMS: atom_id res chain seq x y z
N LEU A 1 -12.03 -3.14 -2.09
CA LEU A 1 -10.65 -3.17 -1.61
C LEU A 1 -9.84 -2.24 -2.48
N PRO A 2 -9.16 -1.25 -1.97
CA PRO A 2 -8.16 -0.56 -2.78
C PRO A 2 -7.08 -1.59 -3.10
N LEU A 3 -6.95 -1.95 -4.38
CA LEU A 3 -5.96 -2.89 -4.92
C LEU A 3 -4.53 -2.29 -4.93
N TRP A 4 -4.18 -1.56 -3.87
CA TRP A 4 -2.98 -0.73 -3.80
C TRP A 4 -1.78 -1.39 -3.12
N LEU A 5 -1.91 -2.64 -2.65
CA LEU A 5 -0.87 -3.22 -1.82
C LEU A 5 -0.27 -4.45 -2.50
N PRO A 6 0.90 -4.30 -3.10
CA PRO A 6 1.73 -5.44 -3.41
C PRO A 6 2.22 -6.02 -2.08
N THR A 7 1.84 -7.25 -1.80
CA THR A 7 2.20 -8.01 -0.59
C THR A 7 1.75 -7.40 0.74
N ALA A 8 0.51 -6.92 0.81
CA ALA A 8 -0.07 -6.57 2.10
C ALA A 8 -0.54 -7.83 2.82
N LEU A 9 -0.08 -7.97 4.05
CA LEU A 9 -0.67 -8.90 5.00
C LEU A 9 -1.95 -8.26 5.51
N TYR A 10 -3.11 -8.88 5.26
CA TYR A 10 -4.34 -8.46 5.90
C TYR A 10 -4.51 -9.23 7.19
N TYR A 11 -4.55 -8.50 8.29
CA TYR A 11 -4.88 -9.05 9.58
C TYR A 11 -6.35 -8.77 9.86
N CYS A 12 -7.16 -9.80 9.93
CA CYS A 12 -8.57 -9.68 10.31
C CYS A 12 -8.80 -10.43 11.62
N SER A 13 -9.31 -9.76 12.62
CA SER A 13 -9.80 -10.46 13.81
C SER A 13 -11.13 -11.12 13.45
N VAL A 14 -11.13 -12.44 13.31
CA VAL A 14 -12.33 -13.18 12.90
C VAL A 14 -13.21 -13.46 14.10
N TYR A 15 -14.32 -12.72 14.21
CA TYR A 15 -15.56 -13.37 14.58
C TYR A 15 -16.26 -13.76 13.26
N ARG A 16 -16.67 -15.02 13.17
CA ARG A 16 -17.37 -15.64 12.04
C ARG A 16 -18.53 -14.74 11.60
N VAL A 17 -18.28 -13.83 10.65
CA VAL A 17 -19.36 -13.17 9.94
C VAL A 17 -20.00 -14.26 9.10
N ARG A 18 -21.16 -14.76 9.51
CA ARG A 18 -22.01 -15.60 8.65
C ARG A 18 -22.16 -14.82 7.35
N ARG A 19 -21.70 -15.41 6.25
CA ARG A 19 -21.95 -14.91 4.90
C ARG A 19 -23.46 -14.70 4.75
N ASN A 20 -23.86 -13.46 4.76
CA ASN A 20 -25.18 -13.09 4.26
C ASN A 20 -25.00 -12.75 2.78
N PRO A 21 -25.58 -13.51 1.83
CA PRO A 21 -25.30 -13.41 0.40
C PRO A 21 -25.67 -12.05 -0.24
N GLY A 22 -26.27 -11.13 0.50
CA GLY A 22 -26.81 -9.87 -0.01
C GLY A 22 -26.01 -8.59 0.24
N TYR A 23 -24.90 -8.63 0.98
CA TYR A 23 -24.12 -7.43 1.22
C TYR A 23 -22.90 -7.36 0.32
N GLN A 24 -22.85 -6.36 -0.54
CA GLN A 24 -21.64 -6.00 -1.30
C GLN A 24 -20.57 -5.55 -0.31
N ASN A 25 -19.60 -6.41 -0.04
CA ASN A 25 -18.52 -6.21 0.94
C ASN A 25 -17.68 -4.93 0.71
N THR A 26 -17.75 -4.33 -0.46
CA THR A 26 -16.99 -3.13 -0.85
C THR A 26 -17.44 -1.88 -0.08
N TYR A 27 -18.73 -1.72 0.19
CA TYR A 27 -19.25 -0.55 0.90
C TYR A 27 -18.87 -0.50 2.40
N LEU A 28 -18.76 -1.66 3.04
CA LEU A 28 -18.35 -1.75 4.45
C LEU A 28 -16.92 -1.28 4.68
N LEU A 29 -16.02 -1.46 3.70
CA LEU A 29 -14.63 -1.02 3.79
C LEU A 29 -14.46 0.47 3.50
N LEU A 30 -15.31 1.04 2.64
CA LEU A 30 -15.30 2.47 2.31
C LEU A 30 -15.81 3.34 3.45
N SER A 31 -16.70 2.81 4.30
CA SER A 31 -17.26 3.50 5.47
C SER A 31 -16.50 3.20 6.77
N ALA A 32 -15.45 2.40 6.73
CA ALA A 32 -14.68 2.05 7.92
C ALA A 32 -13.92 3.27 8.47
N ALA A 33 -13.98 3.45 9.78
CA ALA A 33 -13.11 4.39 10.46
C ALA A 33 -11.64 3.99 10.25
N THR A 34 -10.81 4.88 9.71
CA THR A 34 -9.44 4.55 9.31
C THR A 34 -8.42 5.26 10.19
N VAL A 35 -7.40 4.52 10.59
CA VAL A 35 -6.18 5.02 11.24
C VAL A 35 -4.99 4.66 10.36
N GLN A 36 -4.24 5.66 9.90
CA GLN A 36 -2.95 5.47 9.25
C GLN A 36 -1.88 5.38 10.33
N CYS A 37 -1.29 4.19 10.49
CA CYS A 37 -0.22 3.98 11.45
C CYS A 37 1.12 4.43 10.89
N THR A 38 1.94 5.05 11.72
CA THR A 38 3.28 5.55 11.41
C THR A 38 4.23 5.25 12.56
N ALA A 39 5.52 5.48 12.37
CA ALA A 39 6.51 5.36 13.45
C ALA A 39 6.27 6.36 14.61
N GLY A 40 5.58 7.47 14.33
CA GLY A 40 5.22 8.48 15.33
C GLY A 40 3.81 8.30 15.93
N THR A 41 3.10 7.25 15.55
CA THR A 41 1.77 6.96 16.12
C THR A 41 1.91 6.57 17.59
N ASP A 42 1.22 7.29 18.46
CA ASP A 42 1.20 7.07 19.89
C ASP A 42 -0.12 6.42 20.38
N GLU A 43 -0.17 6.08 21.67
CA GLU A 43 -1.33 5.44 22.29
C GLU A 43 -2.59 6.33 22.23
N ASN A 44 -2.44 7.67 22.34
CA ASN A 44 -3.58 8.59 22.30
C ASN A 44 -4.23 8.65 20.91
N GLN A 45 -3.46 8.43 19.86
CA GLN A 45 -3.97 8.38 18.49
C GLN A 45 -4.71 7.06 18.19
N ILE A 46 -4.44 6.01 18.97
CA ILE A 46 -5.11 4.71 18.84
C ILE A 46 -6.32 4.61 19.78
N ARG A 47 -6.14 4.88 21.06
CA ARG A 47 -7.18 4.69 22.07
C ARG A 47 -8.16 5.87 22.13
N TYR A 48 -7.75 6.96 22.70
CA TYR A 48 -8.47 8.23 22.85
C TYR A 48 -7.46 9.32 23.21
N GLY A 49 -7.78 10.55 22.85
CA GLY A 49 -7.03 11.73 23.26
C GLY A 49 -7.80 12.59 24.26
N TRP A 50 -7.18 13.70 24.65
CA TRP A 50 -7.78 14.69 25.53
C TRP A 50 -7.76 16.08 24.89
N ASN A 51 -8.85 16.82 25.04
CA ASN A 51 -8.83 18.26 24.85
C ASN A 51 -8.16 18.89 26.08
N TYR A 52 -6.88 19.19 25.97
CA TYR A 52 -6.08 19.67 27.11
C TYR A 52 -6.59 20.98 27.71
N ALA A 53 -7.20 21.86 26.92
CA ALA A 53 -7.81 23.10 27.45
C ALA A 53 -8.97 22.78 28.37
N GLN A 54 -9.85 21.87 27.99
CA GLN A 54 -10.97 21.43 28.82
C GLN A 54 -10.51 20.60 30.03
N LEU A 55 -9.52 19.73 29.81
CA LEU A 55 -8.93 18.91 30.89
C LEU A 55 -8.32 19.78 31.99
N LEU A 56 -7.60 20.83 31.65
CA LEU A 56 -7.02 21.76 32.61
C LEU A 56 -8.07 22.62 33.31
N ALA A 57 -9.12 23.01 32.62
CA ALA A 57 -10.16 23.86 33.19
C ALA A 57 -11.12 23.11 34.12
N ASN A 58 -11.51 21.88 33.74
CA ASN A 58 -12.63 21.17 34.36
C ASN A 58 -12.26 19.78 34.90
N GLY A 59 -11.01 19.36 34.74
CA GLY A 59 -10.58 17.99 35.04
C GLY A 59 -11.03 16.95 34.01
N PRO A 60 -10.70 15.66 34.24
CA PRO A 60 -11.13 14.58 33.35
C PRO A 60 -12.65 14.46 33.29
N SER A 61 -13.19 14.54 32.08
CA SER A 61 -14.62 14.40 31.81
C SER A 61 -14.86 13.80 30.44
N ARG A 62 -16.05 13.28 30.16
CA ARG A 62 -16.40 12.77 28.84
C ARG A 62 -16.39 13.85 27.76
N GLU A 63 -16.69 15.10 28.12
CA GLU A 63 -16.66 16.24 27.23
C GLU A 63 -15.23 16.64 26.83
N ALA A 64 -14.26 16.39 27.72
CA ALA A 64 -12.85 16.63 27.45
C ALA A 64 -12.19 15.49 26.65
N LEU A 65 -12.83 14.32 26.58
CA LEU A 65 -12.32 13.17 25.83
C LEU A 65 -12.49 13.38 24.31
N VAL A 66 -11.40 13.13 23.57
CA VAL A 66 -11.38 13.18 22.10
C VAL A 66 -11.37 11.75 21.56
N PRO A 67 -12.50 11.26 21.02
CA PRO A 67 -12.59 9.89 20.54
C PRO A 67 -11.82 9.71 19.24
N THR A 68 -10.98 8.66 19.18
CA THR A 68 -10.27 8.24 17.99
C THR A 68 -11.18 7.50 17.01
N PRO A 69 -10.73 7.21 15.77
CA PRO A 69 -11.48 6.36 14.86
C PRO A 69 -11.76 4.96 15.43
N LEU A 70 -10.81 4.36 16.17
CA LEU A 70 -11.01 3.08 16.85
C LEU A 70 -12.10 3.16 17.92
N TYR A 71 -12.03 4.18 18.77
CA TYR A 71 -13.02 4.44 19.80
C TYR A 71 -14.43 4.57 19.23
N ARG A 72 -14.58 5.40 18.18
CA ARG A 72 -15.88 5.60 17.50
C ARG A 72 -16.40 4.31 16.87
N ALA A 73 -15.52 3.53 16.24
CA ALA A 73 -15.91 2.26 15.66
C ALA A 73 -16.42 1.26 16.73
N MET A 74 -15.81 1.26 17.91
CA MET A 74 -16.28 0.45 19.04
C MET A 74 -17.67 0.88 19.50
N GLU A 75 -17.91 2.18 19.72
CA GLU A 75 -19.21 2.70 20.14
C GLU A 75 -20.31 2.48 19.09
N GLN A 76 -19.98 2.54 17.81
CA GLN A 76 -20.94 2.42 16.72
C GLN A 76 -21.16 0.98 16.25
N GLY A 77 -20.33 0.02 16.69
CA GLY A 77 -20.37 -1.35 16.21
C GLY A 77 -19.96 -1.49 14.74
N THR A 78 -19.03 -0.67 14.28
CA THR A 78 -18.58 -0.64 12.88
C THR A 78 -17.14 -1.18 12.72
N LEU A 79 -16.65 -1.24 11.47
CA LEU A 79 -15.26 -1.64 11.20
C LEU A 79 -14.30 -0.49 11.48
N CYS A 80 -13.18 -0.80 12.13
CA CYS A 80 -12.01 0.04 12.18
C CYS A 80 -10.92 -0.55 11.29
N ARG A 81 -10.29 0.28 10.45
CA ARG A 81 -9.20 -0.10 9.58
C ARG A 81 -7.92 0.54 10.05
N LEU A 82 -6.94 -0.29 10.39
CA LEU A 82 -5.59 0.14 10.77
C LEU A 82 -4.66 -0.11 9.58
N GLU A 83 -4.19 0.96 8.96
CA GLU A 83 -3.27 0.86 7.83
C GLU A 83 -1.81 0.88 8.31
N GLU A 84 -1.00 -0.01 7.73
CA GLU A 84 0.42 -0.15 8.05
C GLU A 84 0.70 -0.40 9.55
N LEU A 85 -0.05 -1.31 10.15
CA LEU A 85 0.01 -1.63 11.57
C LEU A 85 1.45 -1.84 12.10
N THR A 86 2.32 -2.46 11.32
CA THR A 86 3.71 -2.75 11.68
C THR A 86 4.62 -1.53 11.72
N ARG A 87 4.15 -0.35 11.29
CA ARG A 87 4.90 0.90 11.47
C ARG A 87 4.84 1.46 12.89
N MET A 88 3.83 1.11 13.67
CA MET A 88 3.75 1.52 15.08
C MET A 88 4.80 0.80 15.93
N GLY A 89 5.24 1.44 17.01
CA GLY A 89 6.04 0.79 18.05
C GLY A 89 5.32 -0.40 18.68
N SER A 90 6.06 -1.38 19.16
CA SER A 90 5.50 -2.61 19.75
C SER A 90 4.63 -2.35 20.98
N ASP A 91 4.97 -1.36 21.76
CA ASP A 91 4.23 -0.88 22.95
C ASP A 91 2.84 -0.36 22.55
N VAL A 92 2.76 0.45 21.48
CA VAL A 92 1.49 0.97 20.96
C VAL A 92 0.66 -0.16 20.33
N GLN A 93 1.31 -1.10 19.62
CA GLN A 93 0.63 -2.28 19.08
C GLN A 93 -0.04 -3.10 20.19
N ASP A 94 0.62 -3.27 21.34
CA ASP A 94 0.11 -4.07 22.45
C ASP A 94 -1.15 -3.48 23.10
N THR A 95 -1.41 -2.17 22.95
CA THR A 95 -2.67 -1.56 23.39
C THR A 95 -3.90 -2.14 22.71
N LEU A 96 -3.73 -2.73 21.52
CA LEU A 96 -4.80 -3.41 20.78
C LEU A 96 -5.17 -4.78 21.36
N ILE A 97 -4.33 -5.36 22.23
CA ILE A 97 -4.54 -6.71 22.75
C ILE A 97 -5.88 -6.80 23.51
N THR A 98 -6.13 -5.85 24.41
CA THR A 98 -7.37 -5.80 25.19
C THR A 98 -8.59 -5.57 24.29
N VAL A 99 -8.48 -4.64 23.33
CA VAL A 99 -9.58 -4.37 22.38
C VAL A 99 -9.92 -5.60 21.55
N LEU A 100 -8.91 -6.34 21.10
CA LEU A 100 -9.11 -7.53 20.28
C LEU A 100 -9.67 -8.71 21.09
N SER A 101 -9.17 -8.92 22.32
CA SER A 101 -9.56 -10.05 23.17
C SER A 101 -10.89 -9.83 23.89
N GLU A 102 -10.99 -8.72 24.60
CA GLU A 102 -12.07 -8.45 25.55
C GLU A 102 -13.13 -7.52 24.96
N LYS A 103 -12.87 -6.95 23.77
CA LYS A 103 -13.76 -5.97 23.11
C LYS A 103 -14.05 -4.77 24.02
N MET A 104 -13.08 -4.37 24.81
CA MET A 104 -13.19 -3.23 25.73
C MET A 104 -11.97 -2.31 25.63
N LEU A 105 -12.20 -1.05 25.95
CA LEU A 105 -11.20 0.01 26.01
C LEU A 105 -11.34 0.74 27.35
N PRO A 106 -10.47 0.48 28.35
CA PRO A 106 -10.49 1.15 29.63
C PRO A 106 -10.13 2.64 29.52
N ILE A 107 -10.80 3.47 30.30
CA ILE A 107 -10.52 4.91 30.46
C ILE A 107 -10.28 5.15 31.98
N PRO A 108 -9.06 4.88 32.47
CA PRO A 108 -8.78 4.92 33.91
C PRO A 108 -9.05 6.29 34.53
N GLU A 109 -8.83 7.38 33.79
CA GLU A 109 -9.03 8.74 34.26
C GLU A 109 -10.50 9.06 34.58
N LEU A 110 -11.41 8.33 33.95
CA LEU A 110 -12.86 8.45 34.22
C LEU A 110 -13.39 7.30 35.07
N ASN A 111 -12.54 6.38 35.50
CA ASN A 111 -12.95 5.10 36.11
C ASN A 111 -14.06 4.41 35.31
N ASP A 112 -13.90 4.38 33.97
CA ASP A 112 -14.90 3.95 33.01
C ASP A 112 -14.27 3.01 31.97
N THR A 113 -15.13 2.34 31.18
CA THR A 113 -14.70 1.42 30.13
C THR A 113 -15.68 1.47 28.98
N VAL A 114 -15.17 1.63 27.75
CA VAL A 114 -15.97 1.52 26.54
C VAL A 114 -16.01 0.06 26.11
N TYR A 115 -17.20 -0.49 25.98
CA TYR A 115 -17.44 -1.82 25.44
C TYR A 115 -17.87 -1.73 23.99
N ALA A 116 -17.25 -2.55 23.13
CA ALA A 116 -17.58 -2.55 21.72
C ALA A 116 -19.01 -3.03 21.48
N GLN A 117 -19.74 -2.27 20.70
CA GLN A 117 -21.08 -2.64 20.24
C GLN A 117 -21.02 -3.81 19.23
N ARG A 118 -22.14 -4.51 19.09
CA ARG A 118 -22.26 -5.63 18.13
C ARG A 118 -21.98 -5.17 16.71
N GLY A 119 -21.07 -5.87 16.04
CA GLY A 119 -20.64 -5.54 14.68
C GLY A 119 -19.24 -4.95 14.62
N PHE A 120 -18.69 -4.47 15.73
CA PHE A 120 -17.33 -3.98 15.78
C PHE A 120 -16.30 -5.06 15.41
N ASN A 121 -15.39 -4.70 14.51
CA ASN A 121 -14.22 -5.48 14.21
C ASN A 121 -13.07 -4.60 13.72
N ILE A 122 -11.86 -5.19 13.66
CA ILE A 122 -10.65 -4.53 13.17
C ILE A 122 -10.15 -5.28 11.94
N ILE A 123 -9.82 -4.52 10.89
CA ILE A 123 -9.03 -4.99 9.76
C ILE A 123 -7.73 -4.19 9.78
N ALA A 124 -6.60 -4.89 9.69
CA ALA A 124 -5.32 -4.23 9.64
C ALA A 124 -4.56 -4.62 8.37
N THR A 125 -3.77 -3.69 7.84
CA THR A 125 -2.79 -3.96 6.78
C THR A 125 -1.39 -3.87 7.36
N ALA A 126 -0.48 -4.65 6.80
CA ALA A 126 0.94 -4.60 7.15
C ALA A 126 1.78 -4.97 5.93
N ASN A 127 2.95 -4.35 5.83
CA ASN A 127 3.95 -4.70 4.84
C ASN A 127 5.17 -5.29 5.56
N ASN A 128 5.38 -6.59 5.41
CA ASN A 128 6.50 -7.28 6.07
C ASN A 128 7.83 -7.15 5.30
N ARG A 129 7.81 -6.56 4.11
CA ARG A 129 9.01 -6.41 3.27
C ARG A 129 9.69 -5.06 3.44
N ASP A 130 9.02 -4.08 4.04
CA ASP A 130 9.61 -2.75 4.24
C ASP A 130 10.69 -2.80 5.33
N LYS A 131 11.81 -2.15 5.06
CA LYS A 131 12.85 -1.90 6.06
C LYS A 131 12.32 -0.89 7.09
N GLY A 132 12.55 -1.15 8.38
CA GLY A 132 12.15 -0.23 9.46
C GLY A 132 10.71 -0.42 9.96
N VAL A 133 10.08 -1.55 9.67
CA VAL A 133 8.83 -1.97 10.31
C VAL A 133 9.10 -2.82 11.55
N ASN A 134 8.22 -2.71 12.54
CA ASN A 134 8.24 -3.56 13.72
C ASN A 134 7.54 -4.89 13.42
N GLU A 135 8.07 -5.98 13.95
CA GLU A 135 7.34 -7.24 13.89
C GLU A 135 6.10 -7.18 14.78
N LEU A 136 5.02 -7.82 14.32
CA LEU A 136 3.87 -8.06 15.19
C LEU A 136 4.25 -9.04 16.28
N SER A 137 3.91 -8.69 17.53
CA SER A 137 4.07 -9.59 18.65
C SER A 137 3.30 -10.89 18.44
N SER A 138 3.80 -12.00 18.99
CA SER A 138 3.10 -13.28 18.93
C SER A 138 1.71 -13.22 19.55
N ALA A 139 1.52 -12.33 20.51
CA ALA A 139 0.23 -12.07 21.16
C ALA A 139 -0.77 -11.47 20.18
N LEU A 140 -0.35 -10.51 19.35
CA LEU A 140 -1.22 -9.93 18.32
C LEU A 140 -1.44 -10.89 17.16
N LYS A 141 -0.40 -11.57 16.67
CA LYS A 141 -0.53 -12.56 15.59
C LYS A 141 -1.60 -13.63 15.88
N ARG A 142 -1.75 -14.03 17.16
CA ARG A 142 -2.79 -15.02 17.57
C ARG A 142 -4.21 -14.47 17.55
N ARG A 143 -4.39 -13.15 17.55
CA ARG A 143 -5.70 -12.49 17.60
C ARG A 143 -6.21 -12.07 16.22
N PHE A 144 -5.32 -12.07 15.26
CA PHE A 144 -5.66 -11.80 13.87
C PHE A 144 -5.72 -13.09 13.05
N ASN A 145 -6.62 -13.13 12.08
CA ASN A 145 -6.56 -14.09 10.99
C ASN A 145 -5.70 -13.47 9.87
N VAL A 146 -4.53 -14.05 9.67
CA VAL A 146 -3.54 -13.51 8.74
C VAL A 146 -3.81 -14.03 7.34
N VAL A 147 -3.96 -13.11 6.39
CA VAL A 147 -4.08 -13.41 4.96
C VAL A 147 -2.94 -12.73 4.23
N VAL A 148 -2.12 -13.53 3.55
CA VAL A 148 -1.05 -13.01 2.70
C VAL A 148 -1.61 -12.82 1.29
N LEU A 149 -1.51 -11.60 0.76
CA LEU A 149 -1.83 -11.32 -0.64
C LEU A 149 -0.56 -11.45 -1.47
N PRO A 150 -0.47 -12.44 -2.36
CA PRO A 150 0.65 -12.54 -3.28
C PRO A 150 0.60 -11.43 -4.34
N LEU A 151 1.73 -11.17 -4.99
CA LEU A 151 1.73 -10.44 -6.25
C LEU A 151 0.98 -11.28 -7.30
N PRO A 152 0.40 -10.64 -8.34
CA PRO A 152 -0.20 -11.39 -9.45
C PRO A 152 0.82 -12.34 -10.08
N ASP A 153 0.49 -13.64 -10.14
CA ASP A 153 1.37 -14.64 -10.75
C ASP A 153 1.35 -14.51 -12.28
N ASP A 154 0.18 -14.22 -12.85
CA ASP A 154 0.01 -14.02 -14.30
C ASP A 154 0.35 -12.55 -14.69
N MET A 155 1.15 -12.43 -15.75
CA MET A 155 1.51 -11.14 -16.35
C MET A 155 0.27 -10.39 -16.86
N ASN A 156 -0.69 -11.08 -17.48
CA ASN A 156 -1.90 -10.46 -18.02
C ASN A 156 -2.80 -9.91 -16.89
N GLU A 157 -2.84 -10.58 -15.74
CA GLU A 157 -3.54 -10.09 -14.57
C GLU A 157 -2.88 -8.80 -14.05
N GLU A 158 -1.55 -8.76 -13.93
CA GLU A 158 -0.81 -7.58 -13.50
C GLU A 158 -1.03 -6.39 -14.47
N VAL A 159 -0.93 -6.63 -15.78
CA VAL A 159 -1.22 -5.65 -16.84
C VAL A 159 -2.66 -5.12 -16.73
N SER A 160 -3.64 -6.02 -16.54
CA SER A 160 -5.06 -5.64 -16.38
C SER A 160 -5.30 -4.75 -15.16
N ILE A 161 -4.66 -5.06 -14.03
CA ILE A 161 -4.73 -4.25 -12.81
C ILE A 161 -4.17 -2.85 -13.07
N ILE A 162 -2.98 -2.78 -13.68
CA ILE A 162 -2.31 -1.49 -13.98
C ILE A 162 -3.15 -0.68 -14.96
N SER A 163 -3.60 -1.29 -16.07
CA SER A 163 -4.40 -0.60 -17.10
C SER A 163 -5.65 0.03 -16.51
N ARG A 164 -6.39 -0.72 -15.68
CA ARG A 164 -7.58 -0.19 -15.01
C ARG A 164 -7.26 0.97 -14.08
N ARG A 165 -6.20 0.85 -13.27
CA ARG A 165 -5.82 1.90 -12.32
C ARG A 165 -5.27 3.15 -13.00
N VAL A 166 -4.50 2.97 -14.06
CA VAL A 166 -4.00 4.09 -14.89
C VAL A 166 -5.18 4.83 -15.53
N ALA A 167 -6.19 4.13 -16.04
CA ALA A 167 -7.40 4.73 -16.57
C ALA A 167 -8.19 5.51 -15.51
N GLU A 168 -8.45 4.91 -14.34
CA GLU A 168 -9.15 5.57 -13.23
C GLU A 168 -8.40 6.83 -12.74
N MET A 169 -7.07 6.77 -12.62
CA MET A 169 -6.25 7.92 -12.21
C MET A 169 -6.15 8.96 -13.32
N GLY A 170 -6.02 8.52 -14.58
CA GLY A 170 -6.03 9.42 -15.74
C GLY A 170 -7.31 10.24 -15.79
N GLU A 171 -8.47 9.60 -15.63
CA GLU A 171 -9.76 10.31 -15.56
C GLU A 171 -9.82 11.32 -14.41
N SER A 172 -9.32 10.96 -13.22
CA SER A 172 -9.32 11.85 -12.05
C SER A 172 -8.38 13.06 -12.18
N LEU A 173 -7.37 12.98 -13.05
CA LEU A 173 -6.35 14.00 -13.29
C LEU A 173 -6.54 14.73 -14.63
N ASP A 174 -7.65 14.46 -15.35
CA ASP A 174 -7.91 14.97 -16.71
C ASP A 174 -6.78 14.62 -17.71
N LEU A 175 -6.17 13.43 -17.54
CA LEU A 175 -5.12 12.92 -18.43
C LEU A 175 -5.72 11.88 -19.40
N PRO A 176 -5.74 12.16 -20.70
CA PRO A 176 -6.22 11.19 -21.68
C PRO A 176 -5.29 9.98 -21.74
N VAL A 177 -5.86 8.78 -21.69
CA VAL A 177 -5.10 7.53 -21.84
C VAL A 177 -5.07 7.15 -23.32
N PRO A 178 -3.89 7.18 -23.96
CA PRO A 178 -3.76 6.91 -25.37
C PRO A 178 -3.94 5.41 -25.70
N ALA A 179 -4.31 5.10 -26.95
CA ALA A 179 -4.60 3.74 -27.39
C ALA A 179 -3.40 2.78 -27.25
N ASN A 180 -2.16 3.29 -27.32
CA ASN A 180 -0.96 2.48 -27.16
C ASN A 180 -0.53 2.26 -25.69
N ALA A 181 -1.24 2.84 -24.71
CA ALA A 181 -0.86 2.73 -23.30
C ALA A 181 -0.73 1.28 -22.82
N ASN A 182 -1.59 0.37 -23.27
CA ASN A 182 -1.51 -1.04 -22.89
C ASN A 182 -0.20 -1.70 -23.34
N ALA A 183 0.30 -1.38 -24.53
CA ALA A 183 1.58 -1.91 -25.02
C ALA A 183 2.75 -1.38 -24.17
N GLU A 184 2.69 -0.12 -23.75
CA GLU A 184 3.71 0.45 -22.86
C GLU A 184 3.61 -0.16 -21.45
N ILE A 185 2.41 -0.40 -20.93
CA ILE A 185 2.19 -1.11 -19.66
C ILE A 185 2.82 -2.51 -19.70
N GLU A 186 2.61 -3.27 -20.78
CA GLU A 186 3.20 -4.60 -20.95
C GLU A 186 4.74 -4.53 -20.90
N ARG A 187 5.35 -3.52 -21.53
CA ARG A 187 6.80 -3.32 -21.49
C ARG A 187 7.30 -3.00 -20.08
N VAL A 188 6.64 -2.08 -19.38
CA VAL A 188 7.00 -1.73 -18.01
C VAL A 188 6.85 -2.93 -17.07
N VAL A 189 5.76 -3.68 -17.19
CA VAL A 189 5.53 -4.91 -16.43
C VAL A 189 6.60 -5.95 -16.71
N THR A 190 6.99 -6.13 -17.97
CA THR A 190 8.07 -7.04 -18.36
C THR A 190 9.37 -6.69 -17.66
N ILE A 191 9.79 -5.42 -17.74
CA ILE A 191 11.01 -4.93 -17.07
C ILE A 191 10.96 -5.16 -15.56
N PHE A 192 9.82 -4.82 -14.94
CA PHE A 192 9.65 -4.97 -13.51
C PHE A 192 9.69 -6.45 -13.06
N ARG A 193 9.03 -7.32 -13.81
CA ARG A 193 9.00 -8.76 -13.48
C ARG A 193 10.38 -9.39 -13.62
N GLU A 194 11.12 -9.08 -14.67
CA GLU A 194 12.46 -9.60 -14.90
C GLU A 194 13.45 -9.13 -13.83
N LEU A 195 13.49 -7.84 -13.55
CA LEU A 195 14.36 -7.30 -12.50
C LEU A 195 13.98 -7.79 -11.10
N ARG A 196 12.67 -7.90 -10.80
CA ARG A 196 12.17 -8.40 -9.52
C ARG A 196 12.42 -9.90 -9.35
N GLY A 197 12.27 -10.66 -10.43
CA GLY A 197 12.48 -12.11 -10.45
C GLY A 197 13.94 -12.53 -10.46
N GLY A 198 14.84 -11.65 -10.88
CA GLY A 198 16.25 -11.95 -11.02
C GLY A 198 16.58 -12.83 -12.25
N GLU A 199 15.65 -12.92 -13.20
CA GLU A 199 15.82 -13.63 -14.46
C GLU A 199 14.90 -13.07 -15.53
N THR A 200 15.26 -13.29 -16.80
CA THR A 200 14.37 -12.95 -17.93
C THR A 200 13.15 -13.86 -17.97
N LEU A 201 12.01 -13.36 -18.50
CA LEU A 201 10.75 -14.13 -18.56
C LEU A 201 10.89 -15.47 -19.30
N ASP A 202 11.85 -15.58 -20.21
CA ASP A 202 12.18 -16.84 -20.93
C ASP A 202 13.18 -17.74 -20.16
N GLY A 203 13.63 -17.33 -18.97
CA GLY A 203 14.55 -18.08 -18.10
C GLY A 203 15.99 -18.21 -18.62
N LYS A 204 16.36 -17.48 -19.72
CA LYS A 204 17.67 -17.67 -20.34
C LYS A 204 18.80 -16.86 -19.73
N VAL A 205 18.48 -15.75 -19.09
CA VAL A 205 19.47 -14.84 -18.50
C VAL A 205 19.14 -14.64 -17.04
N THR A 206 20.09 -14.96 -16.15
CA THR A 206 20.00 -14.61 -14.73
C THR A 206 20.44 -13.17 -14.54
N LEU A 207 19.71 -12.43 -13.72
CA LEU A 207 19.87 -11.00 -13.49
C LEU A 207 20.14 -10.72 -12.02
N LYS A 208 20.79 -9.60 -11.73
CA LYS A 208 20.80 -9.05 -10.39
C LYS A 208 19.49 -8.34 -10.13
N THR A 209 19.04 -8.37 -8.90
CA THR A 209 17.82 -7.66 -8.47
C THR A 209 18.19 -6.32 -7.84
N PRO A 210 17.45 -5.23 -8.12
CA PRO A 210 17.65 -3.97 -7.44
C PRO A 210 17.20 -4.05 -5.96
N SER A 211 17.57 -3.04 -5.18
CA SER A 211 17.22 -2.95 -3.76
C SER A 211 15.72 -2.72 -3.50
N GLY A 212 15.03 -2.15 -4.50
CA GLY A 212 13.59 -1.88 -4.47
C GLY A 212 12.74 -3.11 -4.80
N ASN A 213 11.47 -3.08 -4.42
CA ASN A 213 10.55 -4.22 -4.62
C ASN A 213 9.91 -4.26 -6.00
N LEU A 214 9.98 -3.20 -6.80
CA LEU A 214 9.36 -3.05 -8.12
C LEU A 214 7.90 -3.55 -8.14
N SER A 215 7.11 -2.92 -7.30
CA SER A 215 5.72 -3.31 -7.05
C SER A 215 4.77 -2.87 -8.18
N THR A 216 3.61 -3.51 -8.27
CA THR A 216 2.52 -3.09 -9.18
C THR A 216 2.10 -1.63 -8.95
N ALA A 217 2.18 -1.13 -7.70
CA ALA A 217 1.89 0.27 -7.38
C ALA A 217 2.94 1.23 -7.98
N GLU A 218 4.22 0.85 -7.96
CA GLU A 218 5.28 1.63 -8.61
C GLU A 218 5.10 1.64 -10.13
N ALA A 219 4.70 0.52 -10.74
CA ALA A 219 4.38 0.47 -12.17
C ALA A 219 3.22 1.41 -12.53
N ILE A 220 2.17 1.47 -11.71
CA ILE A 220 1.07 2.43 -11.88
C ILE A 220 1.61 3.87 -11.81
N ALA A 221 2.44 4.19 -10.80
CA ALA A 221 3.01 5.52 -10.65
C ALA A 221 3.91 5.91 -11.84
N VAL A 222 4.71 4.98 -12.36
CA VAL A 222 5.53 5.19 -13.58
C VAL A 222 4.65 5.53 -14.76
N MET A 223 3.58 4.79 -14.99
CA MET A 223 2.67 5.02 -16.10
C MET A 223 1.90 6.34 -16.00
N VAL A 224 1.39 6.67 -14.81
CA VAL A 224 0.69 7.95 -14.58
C VAL A 224 1.67 9.13 -14.70
N GLY A 225 2.89 8.99 -14.20
CA GLY A 225 3.96 9.99 -14.37
C GLY A 225 4.30 10.22 -15.85
N GLY A 226 4.43 9.15 -16.63
CA GLY A 226 4.66 9.23 -18.07
C GLY A 226 3.49 9.91 -18.81
N LEU A 227 2.24 9.56 -18.47
CA LEU A 227 1.06 10.23 -19.04
C LEU A 227 1.05 11.73 -18.72
N SER A 228 1.40 12.10 -17.50
CA SER A 228 1.48 13.52 -17.10
C SER A 228 2.57 14.24 -17.89
N GLN A 229 3.71 13.59 -18.11
CA GLN A 229 4.81 14.14 -18.89
C GLN A 229 4.42 14.34 -20.36
N ALA A 230 3.85 13.34 -21.00
CA ALA A 230 3.38 13.43 -22.39
C ALA A 230 2.32 14.54 -22.56
N ASN A 231 1.37 14.62 -21.65
CA ASN A 231 0.24 15.58 -21.77
C ASN A 231 0.63 17.04 -21.49
N TRP A 232 1.53 17.29 -20.53
CA TRP A 232 1.83 18.66 -20.08
C TRP A 232 3.17 19.20 -20.57
N PHE A 233 4.10 18.32 -20.97
CA PHE A 233 5.45 18.71 -21.34
C PHE A 233 5.90 18.09 -22.68
N GLY A 234 5.15 17.14 -23.21
CA GLY A 234 5.44 16.45 -24.46
C GLY A 234 4.70 17.04 -25.67
N ASP A 235 4.68 16.27 -26.74
CA ASP A 235 4.04 16.58 -28.02
C ASP A 235 2.73 15.81 -28.25
N ASP A 236 2.04 15.44 -27.20
CA ASP A 236 0.82 14.60 -27.13
C ASP A 236 1.03 13.16 -27.64
N LYS A 237 2.28 12.72 -27.77
CA LYS A 237 2.62 11.35 -28.10
C LYS A 237 3.18 10.64 -26.88
N PHE A 238 2.46 9.63 -26.46
CA PHE A 238 2.89 8.80 -25.34
C PHE A 238 3.89 7.74 -25.80
N SER A 239 5.10 7.78 -25.28
CA SER A 239 6.24 6.99 -25.75
C SER A 239 7.15 6.54 -24.60
N ALA A 240 8.19 5.76 -24.93
CA ALA A 240 9.23 5.37 -24.00
C ALA A 240 9.98 6.58 -23.40
N GLU A 241 10.08 7.69 -24.12
CA GLU A 241 10.74 8.92 -23.68
C GLU A 241 10.03 9.50 -22.43
N ASP A 242 8.70 9.53 -22.45
CA ASP A 242 7.88 10.03 -21.34
C ASP A 242 7.93 9.13 -20.09
N ILE A 243 8.16 7.83 -20.31
CA ILE A 243 8.13 6.81 -19.26
C ILE A 243 9.50 6.62 -18.61
N SER A 244 10.59 6.74 -19.40
CA SER A 244 11.92 6.29 -19.00
C SER A 244 12.46 6.98 -17.75
N SER A 245 12.25 8.30 -17.57
CA SER A 245 12.70 9.01 -16.39
C SER A 245 12.01 8.49 -15.11
N ASN A 246 10.70 8.27 -15.19
CA ASN A 246 9.91 7.70 -14.09
C ASN A 246 10.30 6.24 -13.82
N LEU A 247 10.59 5.48 -14.88
CA LEU A 247 10.99 4.07 -14.81
C LEU A 247 12.37 3.92 -14.15
N VAL A 248 13.36 4.73 -14.58
CA VAL A 248 14.69 4.78 -13.94
C VAL A 248 14.57 5.16 -12.47
N GLY A 249 13.79 6.20 -12.13
CA GLY A 249 13.56 6.63 -10.75
C GLY A 249 12.80 5.60 -9.89
N ALA A 250 11.99 4.73 -10.50
CA ALA A 250 11.35 3.62 -9.81
C ALA A 250 12.34 2.47 -9.52
N ILE A 251 13.26 2.18 -10.43
CA ILE A 251 14.21 1.07 -10.32
C ILE A 251 15.39 1.46 -9.43
N VAL A 252 15.98 2.65 -9.64
CA VAL A 252 17.18 3.11 -8.95
C VAL A 252 16.80 3.80 -7.64
N LYS A 253 16.79 3.06 -6.54
CA LYS A 253 16.61 3.60 -5.17
C LYS A 253 17.94 3.81 -4.48
N ASP A 254 18.91 2.93 -4.71
CA ASP A 254 20.29 3.11 -4.34
C ASP A 254 21.08 3.60 -5.57
N PRO A 255 21.62 4.84 -5.55
CA PRO A 255 22.26 5.44 -6.73
C PRO A 255 23.56 4.75 -7.16
N VAL A 256 24.12 3.87 -6.33
CA VAL A 256 25.34 3.13 -6.66
C VAL A 256 25.02 1.69 -7.07
N GLN A 257 24.30 0.96 -6.23
CA GLN A 257 24.04 -0.46 -6.46
C GLN A 257 22.99 -0.69 -7.55
N ASP A 258 21.85 0.01 -7.47
CA ASP A 258 20.75 -0.20 -8.41
C ASP A 258 21.09 0.34 -9.81
N LYS A 259 21.91 1.40 -9.88
CA LYS A 259 22.42 1.92 -11.16
C LYS A 259 23.20 0.85 -11.89
N ILE A 260 24.13 0.15 -11.25
CA ILE A 260 24.93 -0.93 -11.84
C ILE A 260 24.03 -2.06 -12.31
N VAL A 261 23.02 -2.41 -11.51
CA VAL A 261 22.05 -3.46 -11.88
C VAL A 261 21.27 -3.08 -13.12
N LEU A 262 20.81 -1.84 -13.19
CA LEU A 262 20.06 -1.36 -14.35
C LEU A 262 20.94 -1.26 -15.61
N GLU A 263 22.17 -0.75 -15.52
CA GLU A 263 23.12 -0.71 -16.62
C GLU A 263 23.40 -2.13 -17.17
N GLU A 264 23.62 -3.11 -16.29
CA GLU A 264 23.82 -4.50 -16.67
C GLU A 264 22.59 -5.06 -17.41
N TYR A 265 21.37 -4.78 -16.92
CA TYR A 265 20.12 -5.19 -17.56
C TYR A 265 19.93 -4.55 -18.94
N LEU A 266 20.18 -3.26 -19.07
CA LEU A 266 20.11 -2.54 -20.35
C LEU A 266 21.04 -3.17 -21.40
N GLU A 267 22.30 -3.40 -21.05
CA GLU A 267 23.31 -3.94 -21.98
C GLU A 267 23.10 -5.43 -22.29
N THR A 268 22.70 -6.23 -21.33
CA THR A 268 22.61 -7.68 -21.51
C THR A 268 21.28 -8.14 -22.10
N VAL A 269 20.20 -7.43 -21.82
CA VAL A 269 18.82 -7.81 -22.17
C VAL A 269 18.19 -6.83 -23.15
N LEU A 270 17.94 -5.56 -22.76
CA LEU A 270 17.12 -4.65 -23.55
C LEU A 270 17.79 -4.30 -24.90
N LYS A 271 19.10 -4.12 -24.93
CA LYS A 271 19.88 -3.88 -26.17
C LYS A 271 19.66 -4.92 -27.26
N LYS A 272 19.36 -6.17 -26.87
CA LYS A 272 19.17 -7.29 -27.77
C LYS A 272 17.72 -7.45 -28.25
N ARG A 273 16.78 -6.72 -27.64
CA ARG A 273 15.35 -6.83 -27.95
C ARG A 273 14.86 -5.66 -28.78
N ARG A 274 14.46 -5.92 -30.03
CA ARG A 274 14.01 -4.88 -30.95
C ARG A 274 12.83 -4.07 -30.38
N ASP A 275 11.89 -4.73 -29.71
CA ASP A 275 10.68 -4.11 -29.15
C ASP A 275 10.96 -3.19 -27.96
N PHE A 276 12.18 -3.24 -27.42
CA PHE A 276 12.64 -2.41 -26.30
C PHE A 276 13.75 -1.43 -26.71
N SER A 277 14.03 -1.26 -27.99
CA SER A 277 15.12 -0.39 -28.46
C SER A 277 14.96 1.07 -28.04
N SER A 278 13.72 1.59 -28.01
CA SER A 278 13.43 2.93 -27.54
C SER A 278 13.72 3.07 -26.03
N TYR A 279 13.28 2.11 -25.23
CA TYR A 279 13.60 2.10 -23.79
C TYR A 279 15.08 2.00 -23.51
N TYR A 280 15.82 1.17 -24.27
CA TYR A 280 17.27 1.08 -24.12
C TYR A 280 17.94 2.44 -24.39
N GLN A 281 17.53 3.18 -25.43
CA GLN A 281 18.10 4.48 -25.76
C GLN A 281 17.76 5.53 -24.69
N THR A 282 16.46 5.73 -24.44
CA THR A 282 15.97 6.78 -23.55
C THR A 282 16.38 6.56 -22.08
N MET A 283 16.44 5.31 -21.61
CA MET A 283 16.90 5.02 -20.24
C MET A 283 18.41 5.25 -20.08
N ASN A 284 19.23 4.98 -21.11
CA ASN A 284 20.65 5.31 -21.07
C ASN A 284 20.93 6.83 -21.07
N GLU A 285 20.05 7.62 -21.68
CA GLU A 285 20.15 9.09 -21.65
C GLU A 285 19.83 9.68 -20.29
N VAL A 286 18.99 9.00 -19.52
CA VAL A 286 18.56 9.43 -18.16
C VAL A 286 19.50 8.95 -17.07
N LEU A 287 20.20 7.81 -17.25
CA LEU A 287 21.15 7.22 -16.31
C LEU A 287 22.47 8.00 -16.21
#